data_2007664b4036a46398752982719c768a
#
_entry.id   2007664b4036a46398752982719c768a
#
_cell.length_a   1.000
_cell.length_b   1.000
_cell.length_c   1.000
_cell.angle_alpha   90.00
_cell.angle_beta   90.00
_cell.angle_gamma   90.00
#
_symmetry.space_group_name_H-M   'P 1'
#
loop_
_entity.id
_entity.type
_entity.pdbx_description
1 polymer ?
#
loop_
_entity_poly.entity_id
_entity_poly.type
_entity_poly.pdbx_seq_one_letter_code
_entity_poly.pdbx_strand_id
1 'polypeptide(L)'
;MDKALYDKGMAMRRKVLGDEYVDRAVANTDDFNRKFQDLLNEFCWGAVWTDEDLKPRDRSLLNIGMIACLGRMHEFEAHFRGALRNGLTPKELSAVLRQVAIYCGFPAAVDCHRVAKQVLAAEAKKA
;
A
#
# COMPACT_ATOMS: atom_id res chain seq x y z
N MET A 1 -13.63 7.38 -19.50
CA MET A 1 -12.38 6.95 -18.81
C MET A 1 -11.19 7.34 -19.67
N ASP A 2 -10.17 7.90 -19.04
CA ASP A 2 -8.89 8.18 -19.71
C ASP A 2 -8.04 6.89 -19.68
N LYS A 3 -7.96 6.21 -20.82
CA LYS A 3 -7.27 4.92 -20.91
C LYS A 3 -5.76 5.05 -20.66
N ALA A 4 -5.14 6.12 -21.14
CA ALA A 4 -3.69 6.32 -20.92
C ALA A 4 -3.39 6.49 -19.43
N LEU A 5 -4.24 7.23 -18.72
CA LEU A 5 -4.11 7.42 -17.28
C LEU A 5 -4.37 6.11 -16.52
N TYR A 6 -5.38 5.36 -16.94
CA TYR A 6 -5.68 4.03 -16.39
C TYR A 6 -4.48 3.10 -16.54
N ASP A 7 -3.88 3.05 -17.72
CA ASP A 7 -2.75 2.15 -17.98
C ASP A 7 -1.52 2.52 -17.13
N LYS A 8 -1.24 3.81 -16.98
CA LYS A 8 -0.19 4.32 -16.10
C LYS A 8 -0.46 3.91 -14.64
N GLY A 9 -1.72 4.04 -14.24
CA GLY A 9 -2.15 3.66 -12.89
C GLY A 9 -1.99 2.17 -12.62
N MET A 10 -2.40 1.35 -13.57
CA MET A 10 -2.25 -0.11 -13.43
C MET A 10 -0.76 -0.50 -13.32
N ALA A 11 0.11 0.11 -14.11
CA ALA A 11 1.54 -0.14 -14.04
C ALA A 11 2.12 0.27 -12.68
N MET A 12 1.73 1.43 -12.16
CA MET A 12 2.16 1.90 -10.84
C MET A 12 1.64 0.99 -9.73
N ARG A 13 0.37 0.59 -9.79
CA ARG A 13 -0.24 -0.32 -8.82
C ARG A 13 0.53 -1.64 -8.73
N ARG A 14 0.88 -2.21 -9.88
CA ARG A 14 1.69 -3.44 -9.94
C ARG A 14 3.08 -3.24 -9.35
N LYS A 15 3.70 -2.12 -9.64
CA LYS A 15 5.02 -1.80 -9.12
C LYS A 15 5.03 -1.71 -7.58
N VAL A 16 3.99 -1.11 -7.00
CA VAL A 16 3.90 -0.90 -5.55
C VAL A 16 3.39 -2.14 -4.82
N LEU A 17 2.25 -2.70 -5.26
CA LEU A 17 1.59 -3.80 -4.56
C LEU A 17 2.05 -5.19 -5.00
N GLY A 18 2.71 -5.28 -6.15
CA GLY A 18 3.16 -6.54 -6.73
C GLY A 18 2.12 -7.16 -7.66
N ASP A 19 2.61 -7.91 -8.64
CA ASP A 19 1.77 -8.53 -9.66
C ASP A 19 0.77 -9.53 -9.08
N GLU A 20 1.20 -10.33 -8.12
CA GLU A 20 0.33 -11.33 -7.49
C GLU A 20 -0.90 -10.70 -6.84
N TYR A 21 -0.69 -9.62 -6.07
CA TYR A 21 -1.79 -8.90 -5.42
C TYR A 21 -2.76 -8.32 -6.46
N VAL A 22 -2.21 -7.67 -7.49
CA VAL A 22 -3.04 -7.04 -8.53
C VAL A 22 -3.76 -8.08 -9.38
N ASP A 23 -3.11 -9.20 -9.69
CA ASP A 23 -3.75 -10.29 -10.43
C ASP A 23 -4.96 -10.84 -9.67
N ARG A 24 -4.87 -10.98 -8.35
CA ARG A 24 -6.01 -11.39 -7.52
C ARG A 24 -7.14 -10.36 -7.58
N ALA A 25 -6.81 -9.08 -7.52
CA ALA A 25 -7.80 -8.01 -7.61
C ALA A 25 -8.50 -8.01 -8.98
N VAL A 26 -7.74 -8.23 -10.06
CA VAL A 26 -8.29 -8.33 -11.42
C VAL A 26 -9.21 -9.55 -11.53
N ALA A 27 -8.77 -10.70 -11.02
CA ALA A 27 -9.55 -11.94 -11.05
C ALA A 27 -10.87 -11.83 -10.27
N ASN A 28 -10.89 -11.02 -9.21
CA ASN A 28 -12.06 -10.79 -8.37
C ASN A 28 -12.94 -9.63 -8.88
N THR A 29 -12.59 -9.02 -10.00
CA THR A 29 -13.38 -7.95 -10.60
C THR A 29 -14.55 -8.54 -11.39
N ASP A 30 -15.75 -8.09 -11.09
CA ASP A 30 -16.99 -8.49 -11.75
C ASP A 30 -17.87 -7.25 -12.04
N ASP A 31 -19.10 -7.45 -12.47
CA ASP A 31 -19.98 -6.34 -12.82
C ASP A 31 -20.30 -5.43 -11.63
N PHE A 32 -20.26 -5.97 -10.41
CA PHE A 32 -20.54 -5.18 -9.21
C PHE A 32 -19.45 -4.16 -8.93
N ASN A 33 -18.18 -4.54 -9.06
CA ASN A 33 -17.07 -3.66 -8.64
C ASN A 33 -16.22 -3.11 -9.80
N ARG A 34 -16.56 -3.41 -11.06
CA ARG A 34 -15.75 -2.98 -12.21
C ARG A 34 -15.56 -1.48 -12.27
N LYS A 35 -16.65 -0.71 -12.15
CA LYS A 35 -16.56 0.74 -12.19
C LYS A 35 -15.72 1.31 -11.04
N PHE A 36 -15.82 0.69 -9.88
CA PHE A 36 -14.99 1.07 -8.73
C PHE A 36 -13.51 0.77 -9.01
N GLN A 37 -13.19 -0.39 -9.53
CA GLN A 37 -11.81 -0.73 -9.89
C GLN A 37 -11.26 0.19 -10.99
N ASP A 38 -12.09 0.58 -11.94
CA ASP A 38 -11.69 1.53 -12.98
C ASP A 38 -11.34 2.90 -12.37
N LEU A 39 -12.17 3.41 -11.46
CA LEU A 39 -11.89 4.66 -10.73
C LEU A 39 -10.59 4.55 -9.92
N LEU A 40 -10.40 3.43 -9.25
CA LEU A 40 -9.22 3.20 -8.43
C LEU A 40 -7.94 3.24 -9.29
N ASN A 41 -7.95 2.55 -10.42
CA ASN A 41 -6.79 2.50 -11.30
C ASN A 41 -6.54 3.84 -12.00
N GLU A 42 -7.58 4.52 -12.44
CA GLU A 42 -7.45 5.79 -13.15
C GLU A 42 -7.04 6.92 -12.19
N PHE A 43 -7.73 7.09 -11.08
CA PHE A 43 -7.53 8.26 -10.22
C PHE A 43 -6.55 8.03 -9.08
N CYS A 44 -6.71 6.98 -8.32
CA CYS A 44 -5.80 6.71 -7.20
C CYS A 44 -4.41 6.39 -7.72
N TRP A 45 -4.30 5.37 -8.54
CA TRP A 45 -3.00 4.91 -9.03
C TRP A 45 -2.51 5.72 -10.23
N GLY A 46 -3.42 6.15 -11.11
CA GLY A 46 -3.07 6.91 -12.30
C GLY A 46 -2.79 8.37 -11.99
N ALA A 47 -3.75 9.08 -11.42
CA ALA A 47 -3.61 10.52 -11.21
C ALA A 47 -2.76 10.87 -9.99
N VAL A 48 -2.91 10.13 -8.88
CA VAL A 48 -2.22 10.48 -7.63
C VAL A 48 -0.86 9.82 -7.52
N TRP A 49 -0.79 8.49 -7.63
CA TRP A 49 0.48 7.78 -7.41
C TRP A 49 1.55 8.06 -8.47
N THR A 50 1.16 8.41 -9.70
CA THR A 50 2.13 8.75 -10.76
C THR A 50 2.52 10.22 -10.77
N ASP A 51 1.89 11.05 -9.94
CA ASP A 51 2.29 12.44 -9.79
C ASP A 51 3.67 12.53 -9.15
N GLU A 52 4.56 13.29 -9.80
CA GLU A 52 5.98 13.34 -9.43
C GLU A 52 6.31 14.31 -8.29
N ASP A 53 5.31 15.02 -7.76
CA ASP A 53 5.52 15.92 -6.63
C ASP A 53 5.93 15.16 -5.35
N LEU A 54 5.55 13.89 -5.25
CA LEU A 54 6.05 12.98 -4.22
C LEU A 54 6.56 11.69 -4.88
N LYS A 55 7.71 11.22 -4.44
CA LYS A 55 8.25 9.94 -4.90
C LYS A 55 7.42 8.78 -4.33
N PRO A 56 7.38 7.63 -5.01
CA PRO A 56 6.65 6.46 -4.49
C PRO A 56 7.06 6.05 -3.07
N ARG A 57 8.33 6.18 -2.72
CA ARG A 57 8.82 5.91 -1.37
C ARG A 57 8.11 6.79 -0.34
N ASP A 58 7.98 8.07 -0.62
CA ASP A 58 7.34 9.02 0.30
C ASP A 58 5.84 8.80 0.38
N ARG A 59 5.21 8.40 -0.74
CA ARG A 59 3.79 8.02 -0.73
C ARG A 59 3.54 6.78 0.12
N SER A 60 4.42 5.79 0.04
CA SER A 60 4.33 4.62 0.92
C SER A 60 4.49 4.98 2.39
N LEU A 61 5.45 5.84 2.71
CA LEU A 61 5.66 6.33 4.07
C LEU A 61 4.40 6.99 4.62
N LEU A 62 3.82 7.90 3.84
CA LEU A 62 2.59 8.61 4.19
C LEU A 62 1.41 7.64 4.37
N ASN A 63 1.25 6.68 3.46
CA ASN A 63 0.16 5.71 3.51
C ASN A 63 0.24 4.81 4.74
N ILE A 64 1.43 4.36 5.12
CA ILE A 64 1.58 3.53 6.33
C ILE A 64 1.00 4.27 7.55
N GLY A 65 1.32 5.55 7.72
CA GLY A 65 0.79 6.33 8.83
C GLY A 65 -0.73 6.51 8.78
N MET A 66 -1.26 6.85 7.60
CA MET A 66 -2.70 7.08 7.43
C MET A 66 -3.51 5.80 7.62
N ILE A 67 -3.08 4.70 6.99
CA ILE A 67 -3.80 3.43 7.04
C ILE A 67 -3.73 2.84 8.45
N ALA A 68 -2.59 2.98 9.12
CA ALA A 68 -2.44 2.57 10.52
C ALA A 68 -3.45 3.29 11.42
N CYS A 69 -3.58 4.60 11.25
CA CYS A 69 -4.52 5.42 12.03
C CYS A 69 -5.97 5.02 11.76
N LEU A 70 -6.30 4.64 10.53
CA LEU A 70 -7.64 4.19 10.14
C LEU A 70 -7.95 2.76 10.59
N GLY A 71 -6.96 2.00 11.02
CA GLY A 71 -7.15 0.62 11.45
C GLY A 71 -7.47 -0.36 10.33
N ARG A 72 -7.07 -0.07 9.10
CA ARG A 72 -7.34 -0.91 7.93
C ARG A 72 -6.22 -1.92 7.72
N MET A 73 -6.23 -3.00 8.49
CA MET A 73 -5.08 -3.93 8.53
C MET A 73 -4.87 -4.73 7.24
N HIS A 74 -5.90 -4.99 6.46
CA HIS A 74 -5.74 -5.64 5.15
C HIS A 74 -4.93 -4.74 4.20
N GLU A 75 -5.31 -3.48 4.09
CA GLU A 75 -4.61 -2.50 3.26
C GLU A 75 -3.24 -2.16 3.85
N PHE A 76 -3.13 -2.14 5.18
CA PHE A 76 -1.85 -1.95 5.87
C PHE A 76 -0.85 -3.03 5.46
N GLU A 77 -1.26 -4.30 5.45
CA GLU A 77 -0.39 -5.40 5.03
C GLU A 77 0.12 -5.19 3.60
N ALA A 78 -0.80 -4.89 2.66
CA ALA A 78 -0.44 -4.68 1.26
C ALA A 78 0.52 -3.50 1.09
N HIS A 79 0.24 -2.39 1.77
CA HIS A 79 1.08 -1.19 1.70
C HIS A 79 2.39 -1.32 2.48
N PHE A 80 2.43 -2.15 3.51
CA PHE A 80 3.70 -2.45 4.20
C PHE A 80 4.64 -3.20 3.25
N ARG A 81 4.13 -4.20 2.52
CA ARG A 81 4.91 -4.87 1.47
C ARG A 81 5.34 -3.87 0.39
N GLY A 82 4.43 -3.00 -0.03
CA GLY A 82 4.73 -1.96 -1.01
C GLY A 82 5.78 -0.98 -0.53
N ALA A 83 5.76 -0.62 0.75
CA ALA A 83 6.76 0.26 1.35
C ALA A 83 8.18 -0.37 1.28
N LEU A 84 8.29 -1.67 1.54
CA LEU A 84 9.55 -2.39 1.39
C LEU A 84 10.01 -2.38 -0.07
N ARG A 85 9.10 -2.60 -1.04
CA ARG A 85 9.43 -2.54 -2.47
C ARG A 85 9.90 -1.16 -2.89
N ASN A 86 9.32 -0.11 -2.31
CA ASN A 86 9.67 1.28 -2.62
C ASN A 86 10.90 1.77 -1.87
N GLY A 87 11.59 0.90 -1.12
CA GLY A 87 12.88 1.19 -0.54
C GLY A 87 12.89 1.61 0.92
N LEU A 88 11.74 1.55 1.61
CA LEU A 88 11.72 1.75 3.06
C LEU A 88 12.33 0.54 3.75
N THR A 89 13.16 0.78 4.75
CA THR A 89 13.79 -0.29 5.51
C THR A 89 12.92 -0.69 6.71
N PRO A 90 13.09 -1.93 7.23
CA PRO A 90 12.43 -2.32 8.48
C PRO A 90 12.70 -1.36 9.64
N LYS A 91 13.91 -0.83 9.71
CA LYS A 91 14.29 0.16 10.74
C LYS A 91 13.47 1.44 10.62
N GLU A 92 13.33 1.96 9.39
CA GLU A 92 12.51 3.14 9.12
C GLU A 92 11.03 2.88 9.44
N LEU A 93 10.51 1.72 9.01
CA LEU A 93 9.12 1.34 9.28
C LEU A 93 8.85 1.17 10.77
N SER A 94 9.81 0.62 11.52
CA SER A 94 9.71 0.55 12.98
C SER A 94 9.60 1.96 13.59
N ALA A 95 10.39 2.91 13.08
CA ALA A 95 10.32 4.31 13.55
C ALA A 95 8.94 4.93 13.23
N VAL A 96 8.38 4.64 12.05
CA VAL A 96 7.03 5.10 11.68
C VAL A 96 5.99 4.57 12.66
N LEU A 97 6.06 3.28 13.01
CA LEU A 97 5.08 2.68 13.91
C LEU A 97 5.19 3.22 15.35
N ARG A 98 6.38 3.60 15.79
CA ARG A 98 6.53 4.28 17.08
C ARG A 98 5.84 5.65 17.06
N GLN A 99 5.94 6.39 15.97
CA GLN A 99 5.23 7.67 15.83
C GLN A 99 3.72 7.45 15.76
N VAL A 100 3.26 6.42 15.06
CA VAL A 100 1.84 6.02 15.05
C VAL A 100 1.34 5.77 16.48
N ALA A 101 2.13 5.10 17.32
CA ALA A 101 1.74 4.83 18.70
C ALA A 101 1.45 6.12 19.48
N ILE A 102 2.24 7.17 19.23
CA ILE A 102 2.08 8.44 19.93
C ILE A 102 0.88 9.25 19.41
N TYR A 103 0.68 9.29 18.10
CA TYR A 103 -0.33 10.16 17.50
C TYR A 103 -1.69 9.46 17.28
N CYS A 104 -1.70 8.13 17.11
CA CYS A 104 -2.92 7.37 16.84
C CYS A 104 -3.30 6.42 17.99
N GLY A 105 -2.40 6.24 18.97
CA GLY A 105 -2.63 5.38 20.13
C GLY A 105 -1.90 4.04 20.05
N PHE A 106 -1.55 3.51 21.22
CA PHE A 106 -0.84 2.24 21.32
C PHE A 106 -1.63 1.05 20.78
N PRO A 107 -2.96 0.93 20.98
CA PRO A 107 -3.70 -0.19 20.39
C PRO A 107 -3.58 -0.28 18.87
N ALA A 108 -3.65 0.84 18.16
CA ALA A 108 -3.45 0.88 16.72
C ALA A 108 -2.05 0.39 16.35
N ALA A 109 -1.04 0.86 17.07
CA ALA A 109 0.35 0.46 16.83
C ALA A 109 0.59 -1.02 17.13
N VAL A 110 -0.08 -1.58 18.14
CA VAL A 110 0.01 -3.02 18.46
C VAL A 110 -0.48 -3.86 17.29
N ASP A 111 -1.63 -3.52 16.70
CA ASP A 111 -2.16 -4.21 15.53
C ASP A 111 -1.19 -4.10 14.35
N CYS A 112 -0.64 -2.91 14.12
CA CYS A 112 0.32 -2.70 13.04
C CYS A 112 1.59 -3.53 13.24
N HIS A 113 2.11 -3.64 14.46
CA HIS A 113 3.29 -4.44 14.74
C HIS A 113 3.04 -5.92 14.47
N ARG A 114 1.85 -6.42 14.84
CA ARG A 114 1.47 -7.81 14.58
C ARG A 114 1.52 -8.12 13.09
N VAL A 115 0.89 -7.27 12.28
CA VAL A 115 0.86 -7.44 10.82
C VAL A 115 2.26 -7.24 10.23
N ALA A 116 2.98 -6.21 10.67
CA ALA A 116 4.34 -5.93 10.18
C ALA A 116 5.27 -7.12 10.43
N LYS A 117 5.22 -7.73 11.61
CA LYS A 117 6.04 -8.89 11.92
C LYS A 117 5.71 -10.09 11.04
N GLN A 118 4.44 -10.30 10.72
CA GLN A 118 4.01 -11.36 9.80
C GLN A 118 4.59 -11.13 8.40
N VAL A 119 4.52 -9.89 7.90
CA VAL A 119 5.07 -9.55 6.59
C VAL A 119 6.58 -9.74 6.56
N LEU A 120 7.28 -9.23 7.57
CA LEU A 120 8.75 -9.35 7.62
C LEU A 120 9.18 -10.82 7.68
N ALA A 121 8.48 -11.65 8.44
CA ALA A 121 8.76 -13.08 8.49
C ALA A 121 8.54 -13.77 7.14
N ALA A 122 7.45 -13.42 6.44
CA ALA A 122 7.16 -13.96 5.12
C ALA A 122 8.18 -13.52 4.08
N GLU A 123 8.59 -12.26 4.10
CA GLU A 123 9.60 -11.74 3.16
C GLU A 123 10.98 -12.35 3.42
N ALA A 124 11.35 -12.60 4.68
CA ALA A 124 12.62 -13.26 5.02
C ALA A 124 12.71 -14.68 4.44
N LYS A 125 11.59 -15.41 4.37
CA LYS A 125 11.54 -16.76 3.80
C LYS A 125 11.74 -16.79 2.29
N LYS A 126 11.53 -15.66 1.59
CA LYS A 126 11.71 -15.56 0.15
C LYS A 126 13.18 -15.26 -0.24
N ALA A 127 13.97 -14.82 0.71
CA ALA A 127 15.38 -14.44 0.47
C ALA A 127 16.30 -15.66 0.32
#